data_fd8ca783f69ede16121f5fff02e484c7
#
_entry.id   fd8ca783f69ede16121f5fff02e484c7
#
_cell.length_a   1.000
_cell.length_b   1.000
_cell.length_c   1.000
_cell.angle_alpha   90.00
_cell.angle_beta   90.00
_cell.angle_gamma   90.00
#
_symmetry.space_group_name_H-M   'P 1'
#
loop_
_entity.id
_entity.type
_entity.pdbx_description
1 polymer ?
#
loop_
_entity_poly.entity_id
_entity_poly.type
_entity_poly.pdbx_seq_one_letter_code
_entity_poly.pdbx_strand_id
1 'polypeptide(L)' 'MASNKDLNRLKVILAEKKKSNLWLSKQLGCAPTTVSKWCTNSSQPPLEMLMKITWLLDVELNDLVRFEELDKKEE' A
#
# COMPACT_ATOMS: atom_id res chain seq x y z
N MET A 1 -16.18 -14.92 -2.61
CA MET A 1 -15.83 -14.29 -2.77
C MET A 1 -14.76 -13.93 -2.58
N ALA A 2 -14.31 -13.84 -3.17
CA ALA A 2 -13.13 -13.39 -2.98
C ALA A 2 -13.21 -12.14 -2.37
N SER A 3 -12.96 -12.02 -1.27
CA SER A 3 -12.90 -10.72 -0.69
C SER A 3 -11.52 -10.19 -0.93
N ASN A 4 -11.41 -8.90 -0.88
CA ASN A 4 -10.12 -8.25 -0.96
C ASN A 4 -9.35 -8.57 0.29
N LYS A 5 -8.14 -9.01 0.11
CA LYS A 5 -7.25 -9.20 1.25
C LYS A 5 -6.53 -7.89 1.52
N ASP A 6 -6.27 -7.65 2.77
CA ASP A 6 -5.50 -6.48 3.17
C ASP A 6 -4.02 -6.76 2.96
N LEU A 7 -3.62 -6.77 1.72
CA LEU A 7 -2.25 -7.13 1.38
C LEU A 7 -1.24 -6.04 1.69
N ASN A 8 -1.70 -4.80 1.78
CA ASN A 8 -0.79 -3.72 2.14
C ASN A 8 -1.34 -2.95 3.33
N ARG A 9 -0.44 -2.27 4.02
CA ARG A 9 -0.78 -1.45 5.18
C ARG A 9 -0.62 0.02 4.88
N LEU A 10 -0.83 0.43 3.64
CA LEU A 10 -0.57 1.79 3.24
C LEU A 10 -1.38 2.79 4.06
N LYS A 11 -2.65 2.48 4.28
CA LYS A 11 -3.50 3.38 5.05
C LYS A 11 -2.94 3.61 6.45
N VAL A 12 -2.51 2.54 7.10
CA VAL A 12 -1.96 2.64 8.45
C VAL A 12 -0.67 3.44 8.43
N ILE A 13 0.20 3.17 7.47
CA ILE A 13 1.48 3.84 7.41
C ILE A 13 1.30 5.34 7.13
N LEU A 14 0.40 5.68 6.23
CA LEU A 14 0.13 7.09 5.98
C LEU A 14 -0.36 7.79 7.24
N ALA A 15 -1.24 7.13 7.98
CA ALA A 15 -1.73 7.69 9.23
C ALA A 15 -0.60 7.85 10.24
N GLU A 16 0.26 6.86 10.36
CA GLU A 16 1.38 6.95 11.27
C GLU A 16 2.34 8.07 10.91
N LYS A 17 2.54 8.28 9.62
CA LYS A 17 3.43 9.33 9.14
C LYS A 17 2.73 10.68 9.02
N LYS A 18 1.44 10.71 9.30
CA LYS A 18 0.63 11.94 9.23
C LYS A 18 0.63 12.51 7.83
N LYS A 19 0.49 11.65 6.85
CA LYS A 19 0.40 12.05 5.44
C LYS A 19 -0.95 11.64 4.88
N SER A 20 -1.41 12.37 3.88
CA SER A 20 -2.71 12.11 3.27
C SER A 20 -2.55 11.36 1.96
N ASN A 21 -3.66 10.76 1.51
CA ASN A 21 -3.70 10.14 0.19
C ASN A 21 -3.35 11.18 -0.89
N LEU A 22 -3.86 12.39 -0.73
CA LEU A 22 -3.59 13.44 -1.71
C LEU A 22 -2.11 13.77 -1.77
N TRP A 23 -1.47 13.86 -0.62
CA TRP A 23 -0.03 14.11 -0.59
C TRP A 23 0.71 13.02 -1.36
N LEU A 24 0.38 11.76 -1.08
CA LEU A 24 1.08 10.67 -1.72
C LEU A 24 0.83 10.64 -3.23
N SER A 25 -0.41 10.92 -3.65
CA SER A 25 -0.71 10.93 -5.06
C SER A 25 0.10 11.97 -5.80
N LYS A 26 0.30 13.13 -5.17
CA LYS A 26 1.12 14.17 -5.79
C LYS A 26 2.57 13.77 -5.87
N GLN A 27 3.07 13.10 -4.84
CA GLN A 27 4.46 12.64 -4.85
C GLN A 27 4.68 11.58 -5.92
N LEU A 28 3.70 10.74 -6.17
CA LEU A 28 3.83 9.65 -7.13
C LEU A 28 3.40 10.04 -8.53
N GLY A 29 2.72 11.17 -8.66
CA GLY A 29 2.23 11.60 -9.97
C GLY A 29 1.05 10.78 -10.46
N CYS A 30 0.21 10.31 -9.56
CA CYS A 30 -0.96 9.54 -9.94
C CYS A 30 -2.21 10.18 -9.33
N ALA A 31 -3.37 9.67 -9.73
CA ALA A 31 -4.63 10.22 -9.27
C ALA A 31 -4.88 9.85 -7.80
N PRO A 32 -5.50 10.74 -7.03
CA PRO A 32 -5.82 10.40 -5.64
C PRO A 32 -6.73 9.18 -5.52
N THR A 33 -7.60 8.95 -6.50
CA THR A 33 -8.46 7.77 -6.47
C THR A 33 -7.65 6.50 -6.57
N THR A 34 -6.53 6.55 -7.29
CA THR A 34 -5.64 5.39 -7.40
C THR A 34 -5.06 5.05 -6.03
N VAL A 35 -4.57 6.06 -5.32
CA VAL A 35 -4.03 5.84 -3.99
C VAL A 35 -5.12 5.35 -3.04
N SER A 36 -6.32 5.89 -3.15
CA SER A 36 -7.43 5.44 -2.31
C SER A 36 -7.72 3.96 -2.52
N LYS A 37 -7.66 3.50 -3.76
CA LYS A 37 -7.89 2.08 -4.03
C LYS A 37 -6.81 1.22 -3.39
N TRP A 38 -5.58 1.69 -3.38
CA TRP A 38 -4.50 0.97 -2.71
C TRP A 38 -4.73 0.93 -1.20
N CYS A 39 -5.18 2.04 -0.63
CA CYS A 39 -5.42 2.13 0.81
C CYS A 39 -6.54 1.20 1.26
N THR A 40 -7.53 1.00 0.42
CA THR A 40 -8.64 0.10 0.75
C THR A 40 -8.38 -1.32 0.29
N ASN A 41 -7.23 -1.55 -0.32
CA ASN A 41 -6.87 -2.86 -0.85
C ASN A 41 -7.81 -3.34 -1.96
N SER A 42 -8.50 -2.40 -2.60
CA SER A 42 -9.29 -2.70 -3.78
C SER A 42 -8.41 -3.04 -4.96
N SER A 43 -7.24 -2.46 -5.00
CA SER A 43 -6.20 -2.82 -5.96
C SER A 43 -4.87 -2.63 -5.25
N GLN A 44 -3.82 -3.11 -5.87
CA GLN A 44 -2.50 -3.06 -5.27
C GLN A 44 -1.57 -2.23 -6.14
N PRO A 45 -0.65 -1.50 -5.54
CA PRO A 45 0.32 -0.74 -6.33
C PRO A 45 1.26 -1.68 -7.06
N PRO A 46 1.65 -1.31 -8.28
CA PRO A 46 2.65 -2.09 -8.98
C PRO A 46 4.00 -1.97 -8.27
N LEU A 47 4.90 -2.85 -8.64
CA LEU A 47 6.19 -2.94 -7.96
C LEU A 47 6.92 -1.61 -7.91
N GLU A 48 6.96 -0.90 -9.02
CA GLU A 48 7.65 0.38 -9.06
C GLU A 48 7.06 1.35 -8.05
N MET A 49 5.74 1.36 -7.93
CA MET A 49 5.09 2.24 -6.97
C MET A 49 5.34 1.79 -5.54
N LEU A 50 5.38 0.48 -5.31
CA LEU A 50 5.74 -0.01 -3.98
C LEU A 50 7.10 0.49 -3.57
N MET A 51 8.06 0.44 -4.48
CA MET A 51 9.41 0.92 -4.19
C MET A 51 9.42 2.40 -3.88
N LYS A 52 8.68 3.19 -4.67
CA LYS A 52 8.63 4.63 -4.44
C LYS A 52 7.96 4.96 -3.12
N ILE A 53 6.90 4.22 -2.78
CA ILE A 53 6.17 4.45 -1.53
C ILE A 53 7.07 4.17 -0.34
N THR A 54 7.79 3.07 -0.36
CA THR A 54 8.68 2.73 0.74
C THR A 54 9.76 3.80 0.90
N TRP A 55 10.27 4.26 -0.23
CA TRP A 55 11.31 5.28 -0.19
C TRP A 55 10.77 6.61 0.35
N LEU A 56 9.59 7.02 -0.13
CA LEU A 56 9.01 8.29 0.28
C LEU A 56 8.61 8.30 1.75
N LEU A 57 8.12 7.19 2.25
CA LEU A 57 7.64 7.10 3.63
C LEU A 57 8.70 6.59 4.59
N ASP A 58 9.87 6.25 4.06
CA ASP A 58 10.99 5.79 4.88
C ASP A 58 10.59 4.58 5.70
N VAL A 59 10.01 3.60 5.04
CA VAL A 59 9.65 2.32 5.65
C VAL A 59 10.20 1.22 4.78
N GLU A 60 10.26 0.03 5.35
CA GLU A 60 10.70 -1.12 4.60
C GLU A 60 9.52 -1.81 3.94
N LEU A 61 9.82 -2.59 2.92
CA LEU A 61 8.76 -3.30 2.24
C LEU A 61 8.00 -4.20 3.19
N ASN A 62 8.70 -4.83 4.13
CA ASN A 62 8.05 -5.68 5.12
C ASN A 62 7.05 -4.91 5.99
N ASP A 63 7.27 -3.60 6.15
CA ASP A 63 6.32 -2.78 6.91
C ASP A 63 5.10 -2.46 6.09
N LEU A 64 5.25 -2.43 4.77
CA LEU A 64 4.16 -2.01 3.90
C LEU A 64 3.29 -3.18 3.46
N VAL A 65 3.86 -4.34 3.21
CA VAL A 65 3.12 -5.49 2.70
C VAL A 65 2.85 -6.47 3.83
N ARG A 66 1.75 -7.18 3.69
CA ARG A 66 1.29 -8.09 4.73
C ARG A 66 1.43 -9.52 4.24
N PHE A 67 2.61 -10.07 4.43
CA PHE A 67 2.86 -11.43 4.01
C PHE A 67 1.96 -12.43 4.72
N GLU A 68 1.55 -12.10 5.94
CA GLU A 68 0.69 -13.01 6.71
C GLU A 68 -0.69 -13.18 6.09
N GLU A 69 -1.07 -12.29 5.16
CA GLU A 69 -2.37 -12.41 4.49
C GLU A 69 -2.35 -13.40 3.35
N LEU A 70 -1.18 -13.84 2.96
CA LEU A 70 -1.09 -14.86 1.93
C LEU A 70 -1.33 -16.22 2.55
N ASP A 71 -2.04 -17.06 1.81
CA ASP A 71 -2.25 -18.42 2.28
C ASP A 71 -0.92 -19.16 2.34
N LYS A 72 -0.72 -19.87 3.41
CA LYS A 72 0.45 -20.68 3.50
C LYS A 72 0.40 -21.79 2.49
N LYS A 73 1.53 -22.12 1.94
CA LYS A 73 1.57 -23.26 1.06
C LYS A 73 1.37 -24.51 1.86
N GLU A 74 0.62 -25.41 1.29
CA GLU A 74 0.44 -26.72 1.87
C GLU A 74 1.49 -27.63 1.30
N GLU A 75 2.26 -28.24 2.15
CA GLU A 75 3.38 -29.04 1.66
C GLU A 75 3.23 -30.46 2.05
#